data_e70051aa97c0fa8e7a2978ee0d64907c
#
_entry.id   e70051aa97c0fa8e7a2978ee0d64907c
#
_cell.length_a   1.000
_cell.length_b   1.000
_cell.length_c   1.000
_cell.angle_alpha   90.00
_cell.angle_beta   90.00
_cell.angle_gamma   90.00
#
_symmetry.space_group_name_H-M   'P 1'
#
loop_
_entity.id
_entity.type
_entity.pdbx_description
1 polymer ?
#
loop_
_entity_poly.entity_id
_entity_poly.type
_entity_poly.pdbx_seq_one_letter_code
_entity_poly.pdbx_strand_id
1 'polypeptide(L)'
;MIPNILVLLLVFLSTLFALLFIHRESETFAKRAARHVNAKQAVHTAPTPRVGGIAIAVGILSGALLSGNDLFGTLLWTTLPIFIIGLLEDLGPDTPPSLRLGVAALSAVLAILVLNVHITRVDLPGVDILMSVTLVGMAFTIFASTGMTHAINLIDGLNGLSSAVVIAIMTTFGLVAHHYGHADLVVMNAVVCVAFI
;
A
#
# COMPACT_ATOMS: atom_id res chain seq x y z
N MET A 1 12.06 18.69 6.39
CA MET A 1 12.20 19.11 4.98
C MET A 1 10.83 18.99 4.34
N ILE A 2 10.33 20.05 3.67
CA ILE A 2 9.06 19.97 2.92
C ILE A 2 9.35 19.17 1.65
N PRO A 3 8.47 18.22 1.25
CA PRO A 3 8.69 17.47 0.02
C PRO A 3 8.87 18.43 -1.16
N ASN A 4 9.86 18.15 -2.00
CA ASN A 4 10.13 18.98 -3.17
C ASN A 4 8.89 18.91 -4.09
N ILE A 5 8.27 20.05 -4.36
CA ILE A 5 7.05 20.15 -5.18
C ILE A 5 7.25 19.55 -6.58
N LEU A 6 8.49 19.62 -7.11
CA LEU A 6 8.84 19.01 -8.39
C LEU A 6 8.75 17.47 -8.32
N VAL A 7 9.21 16.85 -7.22
CA VAL A 7 9.09 15.40 -7.02
C VAL A 7 7.63 15.00 -6.98
N LEU A 8 6.79 15.70 -6.22
CA LEU A 8 5.36 15.41 -6.15
C LEU A 8 4.66 15.58 -7.50
N LEU A 9 5.01 16.61 -8.26
CA LEU A 9 4.51 16.80 -9.63
C LEU A 9 4.91 15.64 -10.56
N LEU A 10 6.16 15.19 -10.49
CA LEU A 10 6.65 14.06 -11.29
C LEU A 10 5.98 12.74 -10.89
N VAL A 11 5.71 12.53 -9.59
CA VAL A 11 4.93 11.38 -9.10
C VAL A 11 3.53 11.41 -9.70
N PHE A 12 2.83 12.54 -9.60
CA PHE A 12 1.49 12.69 -10.18
C PHE A 12 1.49 12.42 -11.68
N LEU A 13 2.42 13.04 -12.42
CA LEU A 13 2.51 12.85 -13.88
C LEU A 13 2.86 11.41 -14.27
N SER A 14 3.73 10.74 -13.53
CA SER A 14 4.06 9.33 -13.81
C SER A 14 2.90 8.39 -13.53
N THR A 15 2.15 8.61 -12.44
CA THR A 15 0.93 7.87 -12.14
C THR A 15 -0.15 8.10 -13.21
N LEU A 16 -0.40 9.35 -13.55
CA LEU A 16 -1.37 9.73 -14.58
C LEU A 16 -1.00 9.13 -15.94
N PHE A 17 0.26 9.21 -16.33
CA PHE A 17 0.74 8.61 -17.59
C PHE A 17 0.54 7.10 -17.60
N ALA A 18 0.91 6.41 -16.52
CA ALA A 18 0.70 4.97 -16.40
C ALA A 18 -0.79 4.61 -16.47
N LEU A 19 -1.66 5.38 -15.80
CA LEU A 19 -3.11 5.18 -15.82
C LEU A 19 -3.69 5.38 -17.23
N LEU A 20 -3.31 6.44 -17.93
CA LEU A 20 -3.76 6.72 -19.31
C LEU A 20 -3.25 5.65 -20.27
N PHE A 21 -2.02 5.18 -20.11
CA PHE A 21 -1.47 4.09 -20.93
C PHE A 21 -2.25 2.79 -20.72
N ILE A 22 -2.50 2.41 -19.47
CA ILE A 22 -3.31 1.23 -19.13
C ILE A 22 -4.74 1.36 -19.66
N HIS A 23 -5.34 2.55 -19.57
CA HIS A 23 -6.67 2.80 -20.08
C HIS A 23 -6.73 2.65 -21.60
N ARG A 24 -5.71 3.12 -22.33
CA ARG A 24 -5.61 2.95 -23.79
C ARG A 24 -5.51 1.48 -24.20
N GLU A 25 -4.80 0.66 -23.42
CA GLU A 25 -4.65 -0.77 -23.65
C GLU A 25 -5.81 -1.60 -23.03
N SER A 26 -6.86 -0.93 -22.57
CA SER A 26 -7.93 -1.52 -21.73
C SER A 26 -8.67 -2.68 -22.40
N GLU A 27 -8.77 -2.75 -23.72
CA GLU A 27 -9.41 -3.87 -24.41
C GLU A 27 -8.69 -5.21 -24.15
N THR A 28 -7.36 -5.18 -24.08
CA THR A 28 -6.56 -6.37 -23.77
C THR A 28 -6.76 -6.81 -22.31
N PHE A 29 -6.89 -5.85 -21.39
CA PHE A 29 -7.13 -6.10 -19.98
C PHE A 29 -8.58 -6.40 -19.66
N ALA A 30 -9.56 -5.78 -20.36
CA ALA A 30 -10.99 -6.00 -20.16
C ALA A 30 -11.43 -7.45 -20.44
N LYS A 31 -10.81 -8.13 -21.41
CA LYS A 31 -11.06 -9.55 -21.68
C LYS A 31 -10.67 -10.46 -20.50
N ARG A 32 -9.67 -10.06 -19.69
CA ARG A 32 -9.26 -10.76 -18.46
C ARG A 32 -10.14 -10.37 -17.28
N ALA A 33 -10.52 -9.09 -17.17
CA ALA A 33 -11.40 -8.57 -16.12
C ALA A 33 -12.84 -9.14 -16.19
N ALA A 34 -13.32 -9.52 -17.37
CA ALA A 34 -14.65 -10.11 -17.54
C ALA A 34 -14.88 -11.41 -16.75
N ARG A 35 -13.80 -12.08 -16.31
CA ARG A 35 -13.88 -13.29 -15.46
C ARG A 35 -14.31 -12.99 -14.03
N HIS A 36 -14.20 -11.75 -13.57
CA HIS A 36 -14.44 -11.36 -12.18
C HIS A 36 -15.79 -10.66 -11.94
N VAL A 37 -16.61 -10.46 -12.98
CA VAL A 37 -17.95 -9.81 -12.86
C VAL A 37 -18.88 -10.56 -11.89
N ASN A 38 -18.67 -11.84 -11.69
CA ASN A 38 -19.47 -12.70 -10.81
C ASN A 38 -18.96 -12.79 -9.35
N ALA A 39 -17.94 -12.01 -8.97
CA ALA A 39 -17.44 -12.00 -7.60
C ALA A 39 -18.50 -11.39 -6.66
N LYS A 40 -18.75 -12.03 -5.49
CA LYS A 40 -19.76 -11.63 -4.50
C LYS A 40 -19.63 -10.18 -3.98
N GLN A 41 -18.49 -9.54 -4.22
CA GLN A 41 -18.18 -8.16 -3.82
C GLN A 41 -18.25 -7.15 -4.98
N ALA A 42 -18.60 -7.60 -6.21
CA ALA A 42 -18.67 -6.72 -7.37
C ALA A 42 -19.95 -5.87 -7.32
N VAL A 43 -19.79 -4.58 -7.05
CA VAL A 43 -20.87 -3.58 -7.18
C VAL A 43 -20.99 -3.08 -8.62
N HIS A 44 -19.99 -3.39 -9.46
CA HIS A 44 -19.95 -2.94 -10.86
C HIS A 44 -20.74 -3.87 -11.77
N THR A 45 -21.62 -3.30 -12.57
CA THR A 45 -22.40 -4.01 -13.62
C THR A 45 -21.62 -4.17 -14.93
N ALA A 46 -20.48 -3.45 -15.08
CA ALA A 46 -19.61 -3.51 -16.25
C ALA A 46 -18.23 -4.08 -15.90
N PRO A 47 -17.54 -4.83 -16.80
CA PRO A 47 -16.19 -5.32 -16.59
C PRO A 47 -15.22 -4.14 -16.40
N THR A 48 -14.70 -3.96 -15.21
CA THR A 48 -13.74 -2.89 -14.89
C THR A 48 -12.35 -3.51 -14.73
N PRO A 49 -11.32 -3.07 -15.48
CA PRO A 49 -9.95 -3.58 -15.30
C PRO A 49 -9.42 -3.26 -13.91
N ARG A 50 -8.93 -4.29 -13.19
CA ARG A 50 -8.34 -4.15 -11.85
C ARG A 50 -6.83 -3.86 -11.88
N VAL A 51 -6.39 -3.01 -12.78
CA VAL A 51 -4.96 -2.75 -13.00
C VAL A 51 -4.52 -1.36 -12.53
N GLY A 52 -5.39 -0.62 -11.84
CA GLY A 52 -5.07 0.68 -11.24
C GLY A 52 -3.89 0.64 -10.27
N GLY A 53 -3.73 -0.47 -9.55
CA GLY A 53 -2.61 -0.72 -8.66
C GLY A 53 -1.24 -0.62 -9.33
N ILE A 54 -1.13 -0.94 -10.62
CA ILE A 54 0.12 -0.79 -11.39
C ILE A 54 0.47 0.70 -11.54
N ALA A 55 -0.51 1.55 -11.86
CA ALA A 55 -0.27 2.99 -12.01
C ALA A 55 0.18 3.62 -10.70
N ILE A 56 -0.47 3.27 -9.60
CA ILE A 56 -0.09 3.70 -8.25
C ILE A 56 1.33 3.23 -7.91
N ALA A 57 1.67 1.97 -8.21
CA ALA A 57 3.02 1.44 -7.98
C ALA A 57 4.09 2.19 -8.78
N VAL A 58 3.82 2.57 -10.04
CA VAL A 58 4.72 3.41 -10.84
C VAL A 58 4.94 4.77 -10.19
N GLY A 59 3.88 5.40 -9.69
CA GLY A 59 3.96 6.67 -8.96
C GLY A 59 4.80 6.54 -7.68
N ILE A 60 4.52 5.55 -6.86
CA ILE A 60 5.26 5.30 -5.61
C ILE A 60 6.74 5.01 -5.89
N LEU A 61 7.04 4.16 -6.88
CA LEU A 61 8.40 3.83 -7.26
C LEU A 61 9.15 5.07 -7.77
N SER A 62 8.53 5.87 -8.65
CA SER A 62 9.13 7.11 -9.13
C SER A 62 9.44 8.09 -7.98
N GLY A 63 8.52 8.22 -7.02
CA GLY A 63 8.72 9.05 -5.85
C GLY A 63 9.84 8.56 -4.93
N ALA A 64 9.95 7.26 -4.71
CA ALA A 64 11.04 6.69 -3.92
C ALA A 64 12.40 6.95 -4.58
N LEU A 65 12.52 6.73 -5.90
CA LEU A 65 13.76 6.97 -6.65
C LEU A 65 14.15 8.45 -6.69
N LEU A 66 13.18 9.34 -6.89
CA LEU A 66 13.42 10.78 -7.00
C LEU A 66 13.67 11.47 -5.65
N SER A 67 13.11 10.92 -4.57
CA SER A 67 13.31 11.48 -3.22
C SER A 67 14.68 11.16 -2.63
N GLY A 68 15.36 10.11 -3.12
CA GLY A 68 16.61 9.62 -2.54
C GLY A 68 16.48 9.18 -1.08
N ASN A 69 15.29 8.75 -0.66
CA ASN A 69 14.98 8.35 0.70
C ASN A 69 15.23 6.85 0.88
N ASP A 70 16.30 6.50 1.57
CA ASP A 70 16.72 5.10 1.79
C ASP A 70 15.68 4.29 2.57
N LEU A 71 15.00 4.90 3.54
CA LEU A 71 13.93 4.24 4.30
C LEU A 71 12.78 3.86 3.36
N PHE A 72 12.40 4.77 2.45
CA PHE A 72 11.34 4.52 1.48
C PHE A 72 11.71 3.38 0.54
N GLY A 73 12.92 3.41 -0.02
CA GLY A 73 13.44 2.33 -0.87
C GLY A 73 13.43 0.98 -0.13
N THR A 74 13.89 0.97 1.12
CA THR A 74 13.90 -0.24 1.96
C THR A 74 12.49 -0.80 2.18
N LEU A 75 11.52 0.06 2.49
CA LEU A 75 10.12 -0.34 2.64
C LEU A 75 9.54 -0.93 1.36
N LEU A 76 9.84 -0.38 0.20
CA LEU A 76 9.39 -0.93 -1.08
C LEU A 76 9.89 -2.36 -1.31
N TRP A 77 11.15 -2.66 -0.96
CA TRP A 77 11.66 -4.03 -1.05
C TRP A 77 10.92 -5.00 -0.13
N THR A 78 10.60 -4.59 1.08
CA THR A 78 9.88 -5.44 2.04
C THR A 78 8.41 -5.66 1.66
N THR A 79 7.80 -4.74 0.91
CA THR A 79 6.42 -4.86 0.42
C THR A 79 6.31 -5.56 -0.95
N LEU A 80 7.43 -5.86 -1.61
CA LEU A 80 7.44 -6.51 -2.92
C LEU A 80 6.66 -7.84 -2.96
N PRO A 81 6.76 -8.76 -1.98
CA PRO A 81 5.99 -10.00 -2.01
C PRO A 81 4.48 -9.77 -2.06
N ILE A 82 3.95 -8.85 -1.23
CA ILE A 82 2.52 -8.55 -1.21
C ILE A 82 2.06 -7.87 -2.49
N PHE A 83 2.90 -7.02 -3.09
CA PHE A 83 2.62 -6.40 -4.38
C PHE A 83 2.54 -7.45 -5.50
N ILE A 84 3.48 -8.39 -5.56
CA ILE A 84 3.50 -9.45 -6.56
C ILE A 84 2.26 -10.34 -6.46
N ILE A 85 1.87 -10.77 -5.25
CA ILE A 85 0.69 -11.63 -5.11
C ILE A 85 -0.60 -10.90 -5.47
N GLY A 86 -0.73 -9.61 -5.13
CA GLY A 86 -1.85 -8.76 -5.53
C GLY A 86 -1.93 -8.61 -7.06
N LEU A 87 -0.80 -8.36 -7.71
CA LEU A 87 -0.73 -8.26 -9.16
C LEU A 87 -1.08 -9.58 -9.86
N LEU A 88 -0.61 -10.71 -9.33
CA LEU A 88 -0.96 -12.04 -9.86
C LEU A 88 -2.47 -12.30 -9.73
N GLU A 89 -3.10 -11.87 -8.63
CA GLU A 89 -4.55 -11.97 -8.45
C GLU A 89 -5.30 -11.12 -9.48
N ASP A 90 -4.87 -9.88 -9.71
CA ASP A 90 -5.51 -8.98 -10.68
C ASP A 90 -5.36 -9.44 -12.13
N LEU A 91 -4.25 -10.09 -12.47
CA LEU A 91 -3.93 -10.55 -13.83
C LEU A 91 -4.23 -12.03 -14.08
N GLY A 92 -4.40 -12.82 -13.04
CA GLY A 92 -4.43 -14.29 -13.10
C GLY A 92 -5.69 -14.93 -12.53
N PRO A 93 -5.62 -16.22 -12.19
CA PRO A 93 -6.66 -16.93 -11.46
C PRO A 93 -6.76 -16.46 -10.02
N ASP A 94 -7.95 -16.65 -9.42
CA ASP A 94 -8.20 -16.31 -8.02
C ASP A 94 -7.17 -16.95 -7.09
N THR A 95 -6.53 -16.13 -6.28
CA THR A 95 -5.60 -16.61 -5.25
C THR A 95 -6.35 -16.92 -3.95
N PRO A 96 -6.05 -18.04 -3.27
CA PRO A 96 -6.74 -18.38 -2.04
C PRO A 96 -6.44 -17.33 -0.95
N PRO A 97 -7.44 -16.94 -0.14
CA PRO A 97 -7.27 -15.93 0.91
C PRO A 97 -6.14 -16.24 1.90
N SER A 98 -5.90 -17.52 2.19
CA SER A 98 -4.82 -17.98 3.07
C SER A 98 -3.44 -17.67 2.52
N LEU A 99 -3.25 -17.79 1.20
CA LEU A 99 -1.97 -17.44 0.56
C LEU A 99 -1.70 -15.93 0.66
N ARG A 100 -2.71 -15.10 0.39
CA ARG A 100 -2.60 -13.64 0.53
C ARG A 100 -2.26 -13.24 1.97
N LEU A 101 -2.94 -13.88 2.95
CA LEU A 101 -2.66 -13.65 4.36
C LEU A 101 -1.21 -14.02 4.70
N GLY A 102 -0.75 -15.18 4.25
CA GLY A 102 0.62 -15.65 4.48
C GLY A 102 1.68 -14.74 3.85
N VAL A 103 1.44 -14.25 2.62
CA VAL A 103 2.36 -13.34 1.94
C VAL A 103 2.36 -11.95 2.58
N ALA A 104 1.21 -11.45 3.06
CA ALA A 104 1.15 -10.20 3.82
C ALA A 104 1.92 -10.31 5.14
N ALA A 105 1.77 -11.43 5.85
CA ALA A 105 2.55 -11.71 7.06
C ALA A 105 4.06 -11.80 6.75
N LEU A 106 4.44 -12.45 5.65
CA LEU A 106 5.85 -12.50 5.21
C LEU A 106 6.41 -11.10 4.95
N SER A 107 5.67 -10.23 4.25
CA SER A 107 6.10 -8.83 4.03
C SER A 107 6.29 -8.08 5.34
N ALA A 108 5.39 -8.27 6.32
CA ALA A 108 5.53 -7.68 7.65
C ALA A 108 6.77 -8.21 8.41
N VAL A 109 7.03 -9.52 8.33
CA VAL A 109 8.26 -10.12 8.91
C VAL A 109 9.51 -9.53 8.26
N LEU A 110 9.54 -9.42 6.93
CA LEU A 110 10.68 -8.80 6.22
C LEU A 110 10.90 -7.36 6.66
N ALA A 111 9.82 -6.56 6.80
CA ALA A 111 9.93 -5.18 7.28
C ALA A 111 10.51 -5.12 8.71
N ILE A 112 10.05 -5.97 9.62
CA ILE A 112 10.59 -6.05 10.99
C ILE A 112 12.08 -6.40 10.98
N LEU A 113 12.48 -7.41 10.20
CA LEU A 113 13.87 -7.89 10.17
C LEU A 113 14.82 -6.87 9.53
N VAL A 114 14.40 -6.21 8.46
CA VAL A 114 15.26 -5.27 7.73
C VAL A 114 15.35 -3.92 8.43
N LEU A 115 14.24 -3.43 8.97
CA LEU A 115 14.20 -2.13 9.65
C LEU A 115 14.52 -2.24 11.14
N ASN A 116 14.50 -3.46 11.69
CA ASN A 116 14.65 -3.72 13.13
C ASN A 116 13.66 -2.91 13.99
N VAL A 117 12.42 -2.76 13.50
CA VAL A 117 11.35 -1.98 14.15
C VAL A 117 10.11 -2.84 14.33
N HIS A 118 9.52 -2.78 15.51
CA HIS A 118 8.23 -3.39 15.81
C HIS A 118 7.48 -2.53 16.83
N ILE A 119 6.17 -2.76 16.97
CA ILE A 119 5.33 -2.02 17.92
C ILE A 119 5.68 -2.48 19.34
N THR A 120 6.20 -1.56 20.13
CA THR A 120 6.59 -1.81 21.53
C THR A 120 5.60 -1.22 22.54
N ARG A 121 4.65 -0.39 22.07
CA ARG A 121 3.70 0.32 22.90
C ARG A 121 2.43 0.66 22.11
N VAL A 122 1.28 0.54 22.77
CA VAL A 122 -0.05 0.86 22.22
C VAL A 122 -0.85 1.83 23.10
N ASP A 123 -0.23 2.33 24.17
CA ASP A 123 -0.80 3.25 25.16
C ASP A 123 -2.10 2.73 25.83
N LEU A 124 -2.18 1.41 26.03
CA LEU A 124 -3.28 0.79 26.75
C LEU A 124 -2.76 0.23 28.09
N PRO A 125 -3.39 0.60 29.23
CA PRO A 125 -2.99 0.11 30.54
C PRO A 125 -2.97 -1.42 30.60
N GLY A 126 -1.84 -1.97 31.05
CA GLY A 126 -1.60 -3.42 31.16
C GLY A 126 -1.15 -4.10 29.87
N VAL A 127 -1.54 -3.61 28.68
CA VAL A 127 -1.13 -4.19 27.39
C VAL A 127 0.32 -3.84 27.07
N ASP A 128 0.79 -2.65 27.44
CA ASP A 128 2.16 -2.21 27.16
C ASP A 128 3.21 -3.07 27.88
N ILE A 129 2.85 -3.69 29.01
CA ILE A 129 3.71 -4.66 29.70
C ILE A 129 3.94 -5.90 28.81
N LEU A 130 2.90 -6.36 28.12
CA LEU A 130 3.00 -7.48 27.18
C LEU A 130 3.79 -7.07 25.92
N MET A 131 3.56 -5.85 25.40
CA MET A 131 4.27 -5.32 24.23
C MET A 131 5.76 -5.10 24.48
N SER A 132 6.18 -4.92 25.73
CA SER A 132 7.61 -4.82 26.09
C SER A 132 8.39 -6.12 25.84
N VAL A 133 7.70 -7.27 25.76
CA VAL A 133 8.29 -8.55 25.33
C VAL A 133 8.43 -8.52 23.81
N THR A 134 9.67 -8.50 23.31
CA THR A 134 10.01 -8.35 21.89
C THR A 134 9.21 -9.30 20.98
N LEU A 135 9.08 -10.58 21.36
CA LEU A 135 8.36 -11.56 20.56
C LEU A 135 6.86 -11.23 20.45
N VAL A 136 6.26 -10.72 21.54
CA VAL A 136 4.86 -10.30 21.57
C VAL A 136 4.66 -9.06 20.69
N GLY A 137 5.55 -8.07 20.80
CA GLY A 137 5.53 -6.87 19.96
C GLY A 137 5.69 -7.19 18.47
N MET A 138 6.60 -8.10 18.11
CA MET A 138 6.77 -8.58 16.74
C MET A 138 5.49 -9.29 16.24
N ALA A 139 4.94 -10.22 17.02
CA ALA A 139 3.70 -10.94 16.66
C ALA A 139 2.53 -9.98 16.47
N PHE A 140 2.39 -9.00 17.34
CA PHE A 140 1.36 -7.96 17.22
C PHE A 140 1.57 -7.09 15.99
N THR A 141 2.81 -6.71 15.66
CA THR A 141 3.13 -5.94 14.44
C THR A 141 2.75 -6.71 13.19
N ILE A 142 3.06 -8.00 13.11
CA ILE A 142 2.68 -8.87 11.99
C ILE A 142 1.15 -8.95 11.88
N PHE A 143 0.46 -9.19 13.00
CA PHE A 143 -0.99 -9.27 13.04
C PHE A 143 -1.64 -7.96 12.59
N ALA A 144 -1.21 -6.81 13.12
CA ALA A 144 -1.76 -5.49 12.80
C ALA A 144 -1.51 -5.12 11.34
N SER A 145 -0.29 -5.30 10.82
CA SER A 145 0.06 -5.01 9.43
C SER A 145 -0.72 -5.88 8.45
N THR A 146 -0.81 -7.18 8.74
CA THR A 146 -1.56 -8.13 7.92
C THR A 146 -3.05 -7.82 7.93
N GLY A 147 -3.61 -7.53 9.12
CA GLY A 147 -5.01 -7.16 9.29
C GLY A 147 -5.36 -5.86 8.54
N MET A 148 -4.51 -4.84 8.63
CA MET A 148 -4.70 -3.57 7.92
C MET A 148 -4.69 -3.78 6.39
N THR A 149 -3.75 -4.57 5.88
CA THR A 149 -3.67 -4.90 4.45
C THR A 149 -4.96 -5.54 3.96
N HIS A 150 -5.50 -6.51 4.71
CA HIS A 150 -6.77 -7.16 4.36
C HIS A 150 -7.98 -6.25 4.51
N ALA A 151 -8.00 -5.40 5.54
CA ALA A 151 -9.09 -4.44 5.75
C ALA A 151 -9.19 -3.46 4.57
N ILE A 152 -8.06 -2.91 4.10
CA ILE A 152 -8.04 -2.00 2.94
C ILE A 152 -8.50 -2.74 1.67
N ASN A 153 -8.07 -3.99 1.47
CA ASN A 153 -8.52 -4.78 0.32
C ASN A 153 -10.04 -5.09 0.36
N LEU A 154 -10.63 -5.26 1.56
CA LEU A 154 -12.07 -5.51 1.69
C LEU A 154 -12.92 -4.28 1.38
N ILE A 155 -12.45 -3.06 1.68
CA ILE A 155 -13.18 -1.82 1.39
C ILE A 155 -13.02 -1.36 -0.06
N ASP A 156 -12.15 -1.99 -0.84
CA ASP A 156 -11.91 -1.67 -2.26
C ASP A 156 -13.03 -2.19 -3.20
N GLY A 157 -14.26 -2.16 -2.72
CA GLY A 157 -15.46 -2.51 -3.49
C GLY A 157 -16.24 -1.32 -4.03
N LEU A 158 -15.92 -0.11 -3.60
CA LEU A 158 -16.60 1.13 -4.01
C LEU A 158 -15.59 2.08 -4.65
N ASN A 159 -16.02 2.75 -5.74
CA ASN A 159 -15.17 3.67 -6.50
C ASN A 159 -14.54 4.76 -5.61
N GLY A 160 -13.22 4.75 -5.49
CA GLY A 160 -12.45 5.75 -4.77
C GLY A 160 -12.49 5.65 -3.23
N LEU A 161 -13.22 4.70 -2.64
CA LEU A 161 -13.30 4.58 -1.19
C LEU A 161 -11.95 4.19 -0.59
N SER A 162 -11.29 3.17 -1.14
CA SER A 162 -9.96 2.74 -0.69
C SER A 162 -8.93 3.85 -0.85
N SER A 163 -8.93 4.57 -1.99
CA SER A 163 -8.05 5.72 -2.20
C SER A 163 -8.30 6.82 -1.18
N ALA A 164 -9.55 7.19 -0.91
CA ALA A 164 -9.89 8.21 0.08
C ALA A 164 -9.40 7.83 1.49
N VAL A 165 -9.58 6.55 1.89
CA VAL A 165 -9.10 6.04 3.18
C VAL A 165 -7.58 6.07 3.26
N VAL A 166 -6.88 5.61 2.23
CA VAL A 166 -5.41 5.64 2.20
C VAL A 166 -4.88 7.06 2.27
N ILE A 167 -5.44 8.00 1.49
CA ILE A 167 -5.05 9.41 1.53
C ILE A 167 -5.27 10.01 2.93
N ALA A 168 -6.41 9.73 3.58
CA ALA A 168 -6.69 10.21 4.93
C ALA A 168 -5.67 9.67 5.95
N ILE A 169 -5.36 8.36 5.91
CA ILE A 169 -4.37 7.73 6.78
C ILE A 169 -2.98 8.32 6.54
N MET A 170 -2.52 8.38 5.28
CA MET A 170 -1.19 8.88 4.94
C MET A 170 -1.03 10.36 5.26
N THR A 171 -2.08 11.18 5.04
CA THR A 171 -2.09 12.59 5.44
C THR A 171 -1.92 12.72 6.95
N THR A 172 -2.66 11.93 7.73
CA THR A 172 -2.57 11.95 9.20
C THR A 172 -1.16 11.55 9.66
N PHE A 173 -0.60 10.46 9.14
CA PHE A 173 0.76 10.05 9.47
C PHE A 173 1.80 11.09 9.02
N GLY A 174 1.61 11.72 7.86
CA GLY A 174 2.49 12.80 7.39
C GLY A 174 2.47 14.01 8.31
N LEU A 175 1.31 14.43 8.83
CA LEU A 175 1.18 15.52 9.78
C LEU A 175 1.84 15.17 11.12
N VAL A 176 1.63 13.97 11.64
CA VAL A 176 2.29 13.48 12.87
C VAL A 176 3.80 13.44 12.67
N ALA A 177 4.28 12.87 11.56
CA ALA A 177 5.71 12.82 11.25
C ALA A 177 6.32 14.23 11.15
N HIS A 178 5.60 15.18 10.57
CA HIS A 178 6.03 16.58 10.50
C HIS A 178 6.15 17.20 11.89
N HIS A 179 5.15 16.98 12.76
CA HIS A 179 5.16 17.48 14.14
C HIS A 179 6.36 16.96 14.93
N TYR A 180 6.76 15.70 14.73
CA TYR A 180 7.92 15.11 15.40
C TYR A 180 9.25 15.27 14.65
N GLY A 181 9.28 16.00 13.52
CA GLY A 181 10.50 16.30 12.78
C GLY A 181 11.06 15.16 11.90
N HIS A 182 10.27 14.12 11.64
CA HIS A 182 10.65 12.97 10.81
C HIS A 182 10.47 13.27 9.32
N ALA A 183 11.42 14.00 8.72
CA ALA A 183 11.34 14.49 7.35
C ALA A 183 11.17 13.36 6.32
N ASP A 184 11.83 12.21 6.51
CA ASP A 184 11.76 11.06 5.61
C ASP A 184 10.35 10.47 5.54
N LEU A 185 9.68 10.37 6.69
CA LEU A 185 8.30 9.90 6.76
C LEU A 185 7.34 10.91 6.14
N VAL A 186 7.58 12.23 6.29
CA VAL A 186 6.76 13.27 5.63
C VAL A 186 6.80 13.12 4.12
N VAL A 187 8.01 12.96 3.55
CA VAL A 187 8.19 12.79 2.09
C VAL A 187 7.50 11.51 1.62
N MET A 188 7.72 10.39 2.29
CA MET A 188 7.12 9.11 1.95
C MET A 188 5.58 9.19 1.94
N ASN A 189 4.98 9.73 3.01
CA ASN A 189 3.53 9.84 3.10
C ASN A 189 2.96 10.79 2.02
N ALA A 190 3.64 11.90 1.71
CA ALA A 190 3.22 12.82 0.65
C ALA A 190 3.28 12.17 -0.73
N VAL A 191 4.31 11.39 -1.03
CA VAL A 191 4.44 10.63 -2.29
C VAL A 191 3.29 9.64 -2.43
N VAL A 192 3.00 8.87 -1.37
CA VAL A 192 1.89 7.90 -1.40
C VAL A 192 0.56 8.61 -1.61
N CYS A 193 0.28 9.72 -0.90
CA CYS A 193 -0.94 10.50 -1.11
C CYS A 193 -1.11 10.93 -2.57
N VAL A 194 -0.05 11.48 -3.17
CA VAL A 194 -0.10 11.98 -4.56
C VAL A 194 -0.28 10.85 -5.58
N ALA A 195 0.29 9.66 -5.32
CA ALA A 195 0.11 8.50 -6.18
C ALA A 195 -1.32 7.92 -6.14
N PHE A 196 -2.10 8.22 -5.10
CA PHE A 196 -3.51 7.79 -4.96
C PHE A 196 -4.53 8.83 -5.44
N ILE A 197 -4.10 10.04 -5.82
CA ILE A 197 -4.94 11.10 -6.42
C ILE A 197 -5.09 10.88 -7.93
#